data_22b7b89952838437d57dc16db5c02581
#
_entry.id   22b7b89952838437d57dc16db5c02581
#
_cell.length_a   1.000
_cell.length_b   1.000
_cell.length_c   1.000
_cell.angle_alpha   90.00
_cell.angle_beta   90.00
_cell.angle_gamma   90.00
#
_symmetry.space_group_name_H-M   'P 1'
#
loop_
_entity.id
_entity.type
_entity.pdbx_description
1 polymer ?
#
loop_
_entity_poly.entity_id
_entity_poly.type
_entity_poly.pdbx_seq_one_letter_code
_entity_poly.pdbx_strand_id
1 'polypeptide(L)'
;FVPENVYLIGCMNTADRSLAIVDYALRRRFRFISIKPEFNEAFISFLKEKGISQENAELVVSKVKAANEVISCIDRGLEIGHSYFCQTDGCEDFSAWWNDICEYELFPYLREICFDDEDKYELICNKLKF
;
A
#
# COMPACT_ATOMS: atom_id res chain seq x y z
N PHE A 1 23.36 18.04 24.84
CA PHE A 1 24.47 17.99 23.89
C PHE A 1 24.32 16.69 23.07
N VAL A 2 24.16 16.82 21.78
CA VAL A 2 24.09 15.66 20.84
C VAL A 2 25.44 15.58 20.14
N PRO A 3 26.17 14.45 20.22
CA PRO A 3 27.45 14.28 19.54
C PRO A 3 27.29 14.42 18.00
N GLU A 4 28.32 14.92 17.33
CA GLU A 4 28.29 15.18 15.87
C GLU A 4 28.17 13.90 15.00
N ASN A 5 28.47 12.73 15.56
CA ASN A 5 28.41 11.43 14.89
C ASN A 5 27.09 10.68 15.13
N VAL A 6 26.06 11.34 15.66
CA VAL A 6 24.73 10.76 15.87
C VAL A 6 23.78 11.21 14.78
N TYR A 7 23.16 10.23 14.10
CA TYR A 7 22.12 10.45 13.10
C TYR A 7 20.79 9.96 13.65
N LEU A 8 19.75 10.79 13.52
CA LEU A 8 18.40 10.45 13.95
C LEU A 8 17.56 10.11 12.70
N ILE A 9 17.01 8.90 12.68
CA ILE A 9 16.08 8.44 11.64
C ILE A 9 14.76 8.16 12.33
N GLY A 10 13.69 8.83 11.88
CA GLY A 10 12.33 8.63 12.37
C GLY A 10 11.43 8.15 11.24
N CYS A 11 10.50 7.23 11.53
CA CYS A 11 9.44 6.82 10.62
C CYS A 11 8.11 7.39 11.09
N MET A 12 7.28 7.79 10.14
CA MET A 12 5.99 8.38 10.42
C MET A 12 4.98 7.83 9.41
N ASN A 13 3.82 7.37 9.90
CA ASN A 13 2.69 7.03 9.03
C ASN A 13 1.85 8.30 8.77
N THR A 14 1.79 8.73 7.51
CA THR A 14 1.03 9.93 7.13
C THR A 14 -0.48 9.67 6.99
N ALA A 15 -0.92 8.40 6.95
CA ALA A 15 -2.33 8.04 6.95
C ALA A 15 -3.01 8.31 8.31
N ASP A 16 -2.22 8.31 9.39
CA ASP A 16 -2.74 8.63 10.71
C ASP A 16 -2.91 10.14 10.89
N ARG A 17 -4.13 10.62 10.67
CA ARG A 17 -4.48 12.05 10.78
C ARG A 17 -4.31 12.61 12.19
N SER A 18 -4.30 11.78 13.22
CA SER A 18 -4.10 12.21 14.61
C SER A 18 -2.67 12.67 14.88
N LEU A 19 -1.72 12.18 14.08
CA LEU A 19 -0.29 12.51 14.15
C LEU A 19 0.15 13.52 13.09
N ALA A 20 -0.75 14.00 12.24
CA ALA A 20 -0.43 14.81 11.06
C ALA A 20 0.07 16.24 11.36
N ILE A 21 0.06 16.67 12.61
CA ILE A 21 0.61 17.99 12.99
C ILE A 21 2.07 17.85 13.36
N VAL A 22 2.90 17.55 12.38
CA VAL A 22 4.36 17.77 12.56
C VAL A 22 4.60 19.25 12.63
N ASP A 23 4.99 19.72 13.81
CA ASP A 23 5.32 21.11 14.06
C ASP A 23 6.27 21.66 12.97
N TYR A 24 6.01 22.88 12.53
CA TYR A 24 6.88 23.59 11.58
C TYR A 24 8.35 23.66 12.03
N ALA A 25 8.59 23.67 13.36
CA ALA A 25 9.93 23.64 13.91
C ALA A 25 10.69 22.33 13.61
N LEU A 26 10.00 21.18 13.59
CA LEU A 26 10.57 19.90 13.21
C LEU A 26 10.82 19.83 11.71
N ARG A 27 9.90 20.37 10.89
CA ARG A 27 10.06 20.39 9.43
C ARG A 27 11.32 21.12 8.96
N ARG A 28 11.78 22.10 9.71
CA ARG A 28 13.01 22.85 9.40
C ARG A 28 14.29 22.12 9.83
N ARG A 29 14.19 21.13 10.71
CA ARG A 29 15.34 20.42 11.32
C ARG A 29 15.58 19.04 10.74
N PHE A 30 14.59 18.47 10.06
CA PHE A 30 14.66 17.13 9.45
C PHE A 30 14.53 17.21 7.94
N ARG A 31 15.20 16.30 7.24
CA ARG A 31 14.94 16.02 5.84
C ARG A 31 13.81 14.99 5.76
N PHE A 32 12.72 15.35 5.13
CA PHE A 32 11.60 14.45 4.92
C PHE A 32 11.76 13.70 3.60
N ILE A 33 11.65 12.38 3.65
CA ILE A 33 11.66 11.50 2.50
C ILE A 33 10.33 10.77 2.50
N SER A 34 9.56 10.91 1.42
CA SER A 34 8.31 10.18 1.24
C SER A 34 8.61 8.84 0.57
N ILE A 35 8.17 7.75 1.19
CA ILE A 35 8.25 6.40 0.63
C ILE A 35 6.86 6.07 0.10
N LYS A 36 6.78 5.74 -1.19
CA LYS A 36 5.53 5.36 -1.86
C LYS A 36 5.53 3.86 -2.14
N PRO A 37 4.33 3.25 -2.25
CA PRO A 37 4.25 1.89 -2.78
C PRO A 37 4.81 1.82 -4.19
N GLU A 38 5.70 0.87 -4.45
CA GLU A 38 6.32 0.65 -5.77
C GLU A 38 5.95 -0.73 -6.31
N PHE A 39 4.99 -0.76 -7.21
CA PHE A 39 4.61 -1.96 -7.96
C PHE A 39 5.35 -1.99 -9.30
N ASN A 40 6.65 -2.31 -9.25
CA ASN A 40 7.58 -2.30 -10.39
C ASN A 40 8.09 -3.72 -10.69
N GLU A 41 9.04 -3.82 -11.63
CA GLU A 41 9.67 -5.10 -12.02
C GLU A 41 10.34 -5.83 -10.84
N ALA A 42 10.89 -5.11 -9.87
CA ALA A 42 11.48 -5.71 -8.68
C ALA A 42 10.42 -6.42 -7.84
N PHE A 43 9.22 -5.83 -7.73
CA PHE A 43 8.11 -6.46 -7.02
C PHE A 43 7.56 -7.69 -7.78
N ILE A 44 7.47 -7.63 -9.11
CA ILE A 44 7.12 -8.79 -9.93
C ILE A 44 8.13 -9.92 -9.72
N SER A 45 9.42 -9.61 -9.74
CA SER A 45 10.49 -10.59 -9.50
C SER A 45 10.38 -11.22 -8.10
N PHE A 46 10.10 -10.41 -7.08
CA PHE A 46 9.86 -10.88 -5.72
C PHE A 46 8.67 -11.87 -5.64
N LEU A 47 7.53 -11.54 -6.26
CA LEU A 47 6.37 -12.44 -6.28
C LEU A 47 6.68 -13.76 -6.99
N LYS A 48 7.49 -13.73 -8.05
CA LYS A 48 7.95 -14.94 -8.75
C LYS A 48 8.87 -15.82 -7.89
N GLU A 49 9.79 -15.23 -7.16
CA GLU A 49 10.64 -15.95 -6.19
C GLU A 49 9.80 -16.64 -5.10
N LYS A 50 8.63 -16.08 -4.81
CA LYS A 50 7.65 -16.61 -3.87
C LYS A 50 6.69 -17.64 -4.48
N GLY A 51 6.83 -18.00 -5.75
CA GLY A 51 6.05 -19.04 -6.42
C GLY A 51 4.84 -18.55 -7.22
N ILE A 52 4.60 -17.24 -7.30
CA ILE A 52 3.55 -16.67 -8.16
C ILE A 52 4.04 -16.65 -9.61
N SER A 53 3.20 -17.07 -10.56
CA SER A 53 3.56 -17.03 -11.98
C SER A 53 3.77 -15.59 -12.46
N GLN A 54 4.55 -15.41 -13.53
CA GLN A 54 4.79 -14.09 -14.14
C GLN A 54 3.47 -13.38 -14.47
N GLU A 55 2.54 -14.11 -15.12
CA GLU A 55 1.25 -13.60 -15.54
C GLU A 55 0.41 -13.11 -14.35
N ASN A 56 0.35 -13.91 -13.28
CA ASN A 56 -0.36 -13.56 -12.06
C ASN A 56 0.29 -12.38 -11.32
N ALA A 57 1.61 -12.31 -11.28
CA ALA A 57 2.33 -11.19 -10.67
C ALA A 57 2.07 -9.87 -11.42
N GLU A 58 2.07 -9.89 -12.75
CA GLU A 58 1.71 -8.73 -13.58
C GLU A 58 0.24 -8.32 -13.38
N LEU A 59 -0.66 -9.30 -13.23
CA LEU A 59 -2.06 -9.06 -12.95
C LEU A 59 -2.27 -8.37 -11.60
N VAL A 60 -1.61 -8.83 -10.53
CA VAL A 60 -1.60 -8.17 -9.22
C VAL A 60 -1.17 -6.72 -9.35
N VAL A 61 -0.03 -6.48 -9.99
CA VAL A 61 0.51 -5.13 -10.19
C VAL A 61 -0.47 -4.24 -10.94
N SER A 62 -1.07 -4.74 -12.03
CA SER A 62 -2.02 -3.99 -12.83
C SER A 62 -3.28 -3.60 -12.04
N LYS A 63 -3.86 -4.55 -11.30
CA LYS A 63 -5.07 -4.31 -10.50
C LYS A 63 -4.84 -3.35 -9.35
N VAL A 64 -3.75 -3.52 -8.62
CA VAL A 64 -3.43 -2.65 -7.49
C VAL A 64 -3.08 -1.23 -7.95
N LYS A 65 -2.37 -1.07 -9.06
CA LYS A 65 -2.12 0.25 -9.65
C LYS A 65 -3.43 0.94 -10.03
N ALA A 66 -4.35 0.22 -10.69
CA ALA A 66 -5.64 0.78 -11.08
C ALA A 66 -6.51 1.17 -9.87
N ALA A 67 -6.44 0.43 -8.76
CA ALA A 67 -7.08 0.80 -7.50
C ALA A 67 -6.42 2.03 -6.86
N ASN A 68 -5.09 2.07 -6.80
CA ASN A 68 -4.32 3.17 -6.24
C ASN A 68 -4.49 4.49 -7.02
N GLU A 69 -4.72 4.44 -8.33
CA GLU A 69 -5.08 5.64 -9.12
C GLU A 69 -6.35 6.31 -8.58
N VAL A 70 -7.35 5.53 -8.20
CA VAL A 70 -8.59 6.07 -7.62
C VAL A 70 -8.35 6.54 -6.18
N ILE A 71 -7.64 5.74 -5.37
CA ILE A 71 -7.34 6.05 -3.97
C ILE A 71 -6.51 7.33 -3.87
N SER A 72 -5.54 7.54 -4.76
CA SER A 72 -4.68 8.73 -4.75
C SER A 72 -5.45 10.03 -4.99
N CYS A 73 -6.65 9.96 -5.59
CA CYS A 73 -7.56 11.09 -5.72
C CYS A 73 -8.25 11.44 -4.39
N ILE A 74 -8.33 10.51 -3.44
CA ILE A 74 -8.85 10.73 -2.09
C ILE A 74 -7.72 11.28 -1.21
N ASP A 75 -6.69 10.49 -1.02
CA ASP A 75 -5.47 10.83 -0.29
C ASP A 75 -4.33 9.90 -0.70
N ARG A 76 -3.19 10.47 -1.09
CA ARG A 76 -2.00 9.71 -1.49
C ARG A 76 -1.37 8.90 -0.36
N GLY A 77 -1.64 9.27 0.89
CA GLY A 77 -1.18 8.52 2.05
C GLY A 77 -1.93 7.21 2.29
N LEU A 78 -3.07 7.02 1.60
CA LEU A 78 -3.95 5.87 1.73
C LEU A 78 -3.79 4.82 0.63
N GLU A 79 -2.78 4.96 -0.24
CA GLU A 79 -2.52 3.99 -1.30
C GLU A 79 -2.24 2.60 -0.72
N ILE A 80 -2.78 1.55 -1.37
CA ILE A 80 -2.52 0.16 -1.00
C ILE A 80 -1.03 -0.12 -1.15
N GLY A 81 -0.39 -0.55 -0.06
CA GLY A 81 1.00 -0.91 -0.02
C GLY A 81 1.27 -2.33 -0.53
N HIS A 82 2.49 -2.61 -0.91
CA HIS A 82 2.89 -3.95 -1.39
C HIS A 82 3.00 -5.00 -0.27
N SER A 83 3.02 -4.61 0.99
CA SER A 83 3.12 -5.52 2.13
C SER A 83 1.99 -6.54 2.22
N TYR A 84 0.79 -6.19 1.78
CA TYR A 84 -0.36 -7.10 1.73
C TYR A 84 -0.11 -8.36 0.88
N PHE A 85 0.77 -8.27 -0.10
CA PHE A 85 1.05 -9.32 -1.08
C PHE A 85 2.37 -10.06 -0.79
N CYS A 86 3.04 -9.78 0.32
CA CYS A 86 4.33 -10.37 0.63
C CYS A 86 4.23 -11.75 1.30
N GLN A 87 3.08 -12.11 1.85
CA GLN A 87 2.82 -13.41 2.47
C GLN A 87 2.19 -14.34 1.42
N THR A 88 3.03 -15.16 0.80
CA THR A 88 2.59 -16.12 -0.23
C THR A 88 2.87 -17.57 0.18
N ASP A 89 3.24 -17.80 1.44
CA ASP A 89 3.61 -19.12 1.94
C ASP A 89 2.41 -20.07 1.84
N GLY A 90 2.53 -21.13 1.04
CA GLY A 90 1.46 -22.09 0.80
C GLY A 90 0.47 -21.70 -0.31
N CYS A 91 0.80 -20.73 -1.14
CA CYS A 91 -0.04 -20.33 -2.27
C CYS A 91 0.00 -21.43 -3.37
N GLU A 92 -0.82 -22.46 -3.20
CA GLU A 92 -1.06 -23.48 -4.26
C GLU A 92 -2.11 -23.00 -5.26
N ASP A 93 -3.07 -22.20 -4.82
CA ASP A 93 -4.14 -21.59 -5.63
C ASP A 93 -4.07 -20.06 -5.57
N PHE A 94 -3.62 -19.48 -6.67
CA PHE A 94 -3.54 -18.02 -6.81
C PHE A 94 -4.88 -17.32 -6.61
N SER A 95 -5.97 -17.90 -7.14
CA SER A 95 -7.31 -17.29 -7.05
C SER A 95 -7.80 -17.27 -5.60
N ALA A 96 -7.58 -18.35 -4.86
CA ALA A 96 -7.91 -18.40 -3.44
C ALA A 96 -7.11 -17.37 -2.63
N TRP A 97 -5.78 -17.35 -2.83
CA TRP A 97 -4.88 -16.40 -2.19
C TRP A 97 -5.27 -14.94 -2.46
N TRP A 98 -5.55 -14.60 -3.72
CA TRP A 98 -5.97 -13.25 -4.09
C TRP A 98 -7.31 -12.87 -3.46
N ASN A 99 -8.28 -13.78 -3.49
CA ASN A 99 -9.59 -13.54 -2.89
C ASN A 99 -9.51 -13.35 -1.38
N ASP A 100 -8.67 -14.13 -0.69
CA ASP A 100 -8.46 -13.99 0.75
C ASP A 100 -7.89 -12.62 1.10
N ILE A 101 -6.87 -12.15 0.38
CA ILE A 101 -6.33 -10.80 0.58
C ILE A 101 -7.39 -9.74 0.31
N CYS A 102 -8.15 -9.87 -0.77
CA CYS A 102 -9.20 -8.90 -1.08
C CYS A 102 -10.28 -8.87 0.00
N GLU A 103 -10.78 -10.02 0.42
CA GLU A 103 -11.94 -10.12 1.31
C GLU A 103 -11.60 -9.78 2.76
N TYR A 104 -10.44 -10.26 3.24
CA TYR A 104 -10.10 -10.12 4.66
C TYR A 104 -9.21 -8.92 4.98
N GLU A 105 -8.49 -8.38 4.00
CA GLU A 105 -7.59 -7.26 4.23
C GLU A 105 -7.96 -6.00 3.44
N LEU A 106 -8.10 -6.09 2.10
CA LEU A 106 -8.28 -4.91 1.28
C LEU A 106 -9.69 -4.32 1.35
N PHE A 107 -10.75 -5.13 1.27
CA PHE A 107 -12.12 -4.60 1.31
C PHE A 107 -12.48 -3.98 2.67
N PRO A 108 -12.11 -4.54 3.82
CA PRO A 108 -12.26 -3.85 5.09
C PRO A 108 -11.50 -2.52 5.15
N TYR A 109 -10.25 -2.50 4.69
CA TYR A 109 -9.45 -1.28 4.60
C TYR A 109 -10.10 -0.23 3.68
N LEU A 110 -10.56 -0.63 2.49
CA LEU A 110 -11.22 0.26 1.54
C LEU A 110 -12.53 0.84 2.10
N ARG A 111 -13.28 0.04 2.85
CA ARG A 111 -14.50 0.52 3.50
C ARG A 111 -14.20 1.60 4.54
N GLU A 112 -13.10 1.44 5.29
CA GLU A 112 -12.66 2.44 6.25
C GLU A 112 -12.24 3.76 5.58
N ILE A 113 -11.46 3.72 4.49
CA ILE A 113 -10.96 4.93 3.83
C ILE A 113 -12.01 5.63 2.95
N CYS A 114 -12.99 4.91 2.44
CA CYS A 114 -14.10 5.50 1.65
C CYS A 114 -15.22 6.05 2.55
N PHE A 115 -15.25 5.71 3.84
CA PHE A 115 -16.30 6.10 4.77
C PHE A 115 -17.71 5.80 4.21
N ASP A 116 -18.54 6.82 4.01
CA ASP A 116 -19.91 6.70 3.52
C ASP A 116 -20.02 6.86 2.00
N ASP A 117 -18.89 6.91 1.26
CA ASP A 117 -18.87 7.03 -0.21
C ASP A 117 -18.91 5.63 -0.85
N GLU A 118 -20.11 5.04 -0.93
CA GLU A 118 -20.32 3.70 -1.48
C GLU A 118 -19.94 3.62 -2.96
N ASP A 119 -20.15 4.68 -3.74
CA ASP A 119 -19.81 4.72 -5.17
C ASP A 119 -18.29 4.58 -5.37
N LYS A 120 -17.49 5.27 -4.57
CA LYS A 120 -16.03 5.14 -4.60
C LYS A 120 -15.57 3.77 -4.12
N TYR A 121 -16.17 3.27 -3.04
CA TYR A 121 -15.86 1.94 -2.53
C TYR A 121 -16.08 0.88 -3.61
N GLU A 122 -17.27 0.86 -4.25
CA GLU A 122 -17.57 -0.08 -5.32
C GLU A 122 -16.64 0.08 -6.52
N LEU A 123 -16.32 1.32 -6.91
CA LEU A 123 -15.40 1.61 -8.00
C LEU A 123 -14.02 0.98 -7.75
N ILE A 124 -13.46 1.14 -6.55
CA ILE A 124 -12.14 0.60 -6.20
C ILE A 124 -12.21 -0.93 -6.11
N CYS A 125 -13.22 -1.48 -5.44
CA CYS A 125 -13.40 -2.94 -5.34
C CYS A 125 -13.51 -3.60 -6.73
N ASN A 126 -14.19 -2.97 -7.68
CA ASN A 126 -14.32 -3.47 -9.05
C ASN A 126 -12.98 -3.45 -9.82
N LYS A 127 -12.02 -2.60 -9.45
CA LYS A 127 -10.65 -2.66 -10.00
C LYS A 127 -9.88 -3.88 -9.50
N LEU A 128 -10.18 -4.37 -8.31
CA LEU A 128 -9.50 -5.51 -7.68
C LEU A 128 -10.12 -6.86 -8.05
N LYS A 129 -11.41 -6.91 -8.44
CA LYS A 129 -12.09 -8.15 -8.86
C LYS A 129 -11.57 -8.66 -10.21
N PHE A 130 -11.59 -9.99 -10.38
CA PHE A 130 -11.31 -10.64 -11.67
C PHE A 130 -12.50 -10.55 -12.60
#